data_41ce7f4ccc12678f2dd592215db0dc44
#
_entry.id   41ce7f4ccc12678f2dd592215db0dc44
#
_cell.length_a   1.000
_cell.length_b   1.000
_cell.length_c   1.000
_cell.angle_alpha   90.00
_cell.angle_beta   90.00
_cell.angle_gamma   90.00
#
_symmetry.space_group_name_H-M   'P 1'
#
loop_
_entity.id
_entity.type
_entity.pdbx_description
1 polymer ?
#
loop_
_entity_poly.entity_id
_entity_poly.type
_entity_poly.pdbx_seq_one_letter_code
_entity_poly.pdbx_strand_id
1 'polypeptide(L)'
;KIEEAVRQGGMVVGKLGGEIPQVVKDMLQPVINWDEVTMDFVSQTVKGAEEYAWRPFNKRHIANDIYLPSAVKETLGEVIVAVDVSGSGAVSLDAFSSELQHICNATNPERVRVLWWDTKVTGEQLFTGNYDSIHSMLKPIGGGGTNPDCIPKYLSAENITAEAIIVFTDGHFSKTPEWNTSIPSLWITTREEKYIPKDCKVVKADI
;
A
#
# COMPACT_ATOMS: atom_id res chain seq x y z
N LYS A 1 -9.09 23.76 15.56
CA LYS A 1 -10.01 24.91 15.85
C LYS A 1 -10.74 25.39 14.60
N ILE A 2 -10.07 25.57 13.44
CA ILE A 2 -10.70 26.01 12.18
C ILE A 2 -11.61 24.90 11.61
N GLU A 3 -11.13 23.66 11.56
CA GLU A 3 -11.89 22.49 11.10
C GLU A 3 -13.15 22.24 11.95
N GLU A 4 -13.04 22.41 13.24
CA GLU A 4 -14.14 22.24 14.18
C GLU A 4 -15.22 23.32 14.00
N ALA A 5 -14.80 24.56 13.72
CA ALA A 5 -15.70 25.67 13.39
C ALA A 5 -16.40 25.44 12.03
N VAL A 6 -15.68 24.95 11.02
CA VAL A 6 -16.23 24.61 9.69
C VAL A 6 -17.23 23.47 9.80
N ARG A 7 -16.92 22.43 10.58
CA ARG A 7 -17.81 21.29 10.83
C ARG A 7 -19.09 21.70 11.56
N GLN A 8 -18.99 22.56 12.57
CA GLN A 8 -20.15 23.10 13.27
C GLN A 8 -20.99 24.00 12.36
N GLY A 9 -20.35 24.85 11.55
CA GLY A 9 -21.04 25.69 10.56
C GLY A 9 -21.79 24.85 9.51
N GLY A 10 -21.19 23.78 9.00
CA GLY A 10 -21.82 22.84 8.06
C GLY A 10 -23.07 22.15 8.63
N MET A 11 -23.04 21.77 9.93
CA MET A 11 -24.20 21.19 10.61
C MET A 11 -25.34 22.18 10.78
N VAL A 12 -25.03 23.44 11.02
CA VAL A 12 -26.05 24.50 11.17
C VAL A 12 -26.73 24.80 9.83
N VAL A 13 -25.95 24.93 8.76
CA VAL A 13 -26.47 25.16 7.40
C VAL A 13 -27.36 24.01 6.94
N GLY A 14 -26.94 22.72 7.19
CA GLY A 14 -27.76 21.56 6.87
C GLY A 14 -29.10 21.52 7.63
N LYS A 15 -29.15 21.98 8.89
CA LYS A 15 -30.38 22.08 9.68
C LYS A 15 -31.31 23.19 9.21
N LEU A 16 -30.80 24.23 8.57
CA LEU A 16 -31.57 25.36 8.05
C LEU A 16 -32.05 25.15 6.61
N GLY A 17 -31.80 23.97 6.00
CA GLY A 17 -32.22 23.64 4.65
C GLY A 17 -31.43 24.37 3.54
N GLY A 18 -30.30 24.96 3.88
CA GLY A 18 -29.39 25.57 2.91
C GLY A 18 -28.45 24.55 2.28
N GLU A 19 -28.08 24.76 1.00
CA GLU A 19 -27.02 23.95 0.38
C GLU A 19 -25.65 24.33 0.94
N ILE A 20 -24.89 23.36 1.40
CA ILE A 20 -23.52 23.56 1.83
C ILE A 20 -22.67 23.85 0.58
N PRO A 21 -21.95 24.98 0.50
CA PRO A 21 -21.06 25.27 -0.61
C PRO A 21 -20.09 24.12 -0.86
N GLN A 22 -19.79 23.83 -2.14
CA GLN A 22 -18.93 22.71 -2.51
C GLN A 22 -17.57 22.78 -1.82
N VAL A 23 -17.01 23.99 -1.69
CA VAL A 23 -15.74 24.24 -0.99
C VAL A 23 -15.76 23.75 0.48
N VAL A 24 -16.91 23.90 1.15
CA VAL A 24 -17.06 23.42 2.54
C VAL A 24 -17.25 21.91 2.58
N LYS A 25 -17.90 21.33 1.58
CA LYS A 25 -18.00 19.86 1.45
C LYS A 25 -16.62 19.24 1.22
N ASP A 26 -15.80 19.84 0.39
CA ASP A 26 -14.44 19.39 0.11
C ASP A 26 -13.54 19.50 1.34
N MET A 27 -13.69 20.57 2.16
CA MET A 27 -12.99 20.71 3.44
C MET A 27 -13.47 19.74 4.54
N LEU A 28 -14.67 19.20 4.42
CA LEU A 28 -15.26 18.26 5.39
C LEU A 28 -15.03 16.80 4.98
N GLN A 29 -14.53 16.53 3.79
CA GLN A 29 -14.10 15.19 3.44
C GLN A 29 -12.90 14.84 4.32
N PRO A 30 -12.93 13.73 5.06
CA PRO A 30 -11.75 13.28 5.78
C PRO A 30 -10.66 13.06 4.74
N VAL A 31 -9.57 13.82 4.82
CA VAL A 31 -8.33 13.48 4.10
C VAL A 31 -7.89 12.16 4.70
N ILE A 32 -8.18 11.08 3.99
CA ILE A 32 -7.68 9.75 4.36
C ILE A 32 -6.18 9.83 4.18
N ASN A 33 -5.46 9.76 5.28
CA ASN A 33 -4.02 9.63 5.26
C ASN A 33 -3.69 8.22 4.75
N TRP A 34 -3.53 8.11 3.43
CA TRP A 34 -3.28 6.85 2.75
C TRP A 34 -1.96 6.19 3.22
N ASP A 35 -1.00 6.99 3.69
CA ASP A 35 0.24 6.53 4.32
C ASP A 35 -0.08 5.69 5.55
N GLU A 36 -0.95 6.21 6.43
CA GLU A 36 -1.37 5.53 7.65
C GLU A 36 -2.12 4.23 7.35
N VAL A 37 -2.99 4.24 6.33
CA VAL A 37 -3.73 3.05 5.90
C VAL A 37 -2.80 1.99 5.30
N THR A 38 -1.81 2.43 4.51
CA THR A 38 -0.82 1.52 3.93
C THR A 38 0.05 0.90 5.00
N MET A 39 0.50 1.69 5.97
CA MET A 39 1.27 1.22 7.12
C MET A 39 0.47 0.24 7.98
N ASP A 40 -0.81 0.54 8.23
CA ASP A 40 -1.70 -0.35 8.96
C ASP A 40 -1.93 -1.65 8.21
N PHE A 41 -2.16 -1.59 6.90
CA PHE A 41 -2.31 -2.78 6.04
C PHE A 41 -1.08 -3.68 6.09
N VAL A 42 0.11 -3.11 5.85
CA VAL A 42 1.37 -3.87 5.90
C VAL A 42 1.59 -4.46 7.28
N SER A 43 1.39 -3.66 8.34
CA SER A 43 1.54 -4.11 9.73
C SER A 43 0.55 -5.21 10.12
N GLN A 44 -0.69 -5.18 9.63
CA GLN A 44 -1.70 -6.21 9.90
C GLN A 44 -1.40 -7.51 9.15
N THR A 45 -0.92 -7.39 7.92
CA THR A 45 -0.54 -8.54 7.09
C THR A 45 0.65 -9.30 7.71
N VAL A 46 1.57 -8.57 8.34
CA VAL A 46 2.77 -9.10 8.99
C VAL A 46 2.50 -9.67 10.39
N LYS A 47 1.50 -9.13 11.10
CA LYS A 47 1.16 -9.57 12.47
C LYS A 47 0.58 -10.99 12.56
N GLY A 48 0.55 -11.75 11.45
CA GLY A 48 -0.03 -13.08 11.41
C GLY A 48 0.72 -14.16 12.20
N ALA A 49 1.96 -13.96 12.59
CA ALA A 49 2.72 -14.95 13.35
C ALA A 49 3.69 -14.31 14.35
N GLU A 50 3.23 -14.07 15.59
CA GLU A 50 4.17 -14.04 16.70
C GLU A 50 4.68 -15.47 16.90
N GLU A 51 5.74 -15.86 16.18
CA GLU A 51 6.43 -17.11 16.49
C GLU A 51 7.20 -16.95 17.80
N TYR A 52 6.89 -17.84 18.75
CA TYR A 52 7.63 -17.97 19.98
C TYR A 52 8.75 -19.01 19.79
N ALA A 53 9.99 -18.56 19.74
CA ALA A 53 11.14 -19.45 19.68
C ALA A 53 11.67 -19.75 21.08
N TRP A 54 12.02 -21.02 21.32
CA TRP A 54 12.67 -21.44 22.56
C TRP A 54 14.14 -21.02 22.64
N ARG A 55 14.71 -20.52 21.56
CA ARG A 55 16.07 -19.96 21.51
C ARG A 55 16.09 -18.69 20.63
N PRO A 56 16.63 -17.55 21.16
CA PRO A 56 17.12 -17.34 22.53
C PRO A 56 15.98 -17.27 23.56
N PHE A 57 16.25 -17.72 24.80
CA PHE A 57 15.28 -17.61 25.88
C PHE A 57 14.99 -16.15 26.27
N ASN A 58 13.79 -15.90 26.78
CA ASN A 58 13.42 -14.60 27.32
C ASN A 58 14.30 -14.24 28.53
N LYS A 59 15.21 -13.29 28.36
CA LYS A 59 16.21 -12.92 29.36
C LYS A 59 15.62 -12.37 30.67
N ARG A 60 14.38 -11.89 30.68
CA ARG A 60 13.74 -11.30 31.85
C ARG A 60 13.50 -12.32 32.98
N HIS A 61 13.32 -13.58 32.63
CA HIS A 61 12.90 -14.61 33.59
C HIS A 61 13.99 -15.65 33.90
N ILE A 62 15.11 -15.60 33.18
CA ILE A 62 16.25 -16.52 33.36
C ILE A 62 16.81 -16.42 34.77
N ALA A 63 16.83 -15.21 35.36
CA ALA A 63 17.32 -15.00 36.75
C ALA A 63 16.51 -15.71 37.82
N ASN A 64 15.29 -16.16 37.50
CA ASN A 64 14.39 -16.90 38.39
C ASN A 64 14.28 -18.39 37.99
N ASP A 65 15.22 -18.91 37.20
CA ASP A 65 15.21 -20.27 36.63
C ASP A 65 13.94 -20.61 35.80
N ILE A 66 13.23 -19.56 35.29
CA ILE A 66 12.07 -19.73 34.46
C ILE A 66 12.49 -19.53 32.99
N TYR A 67 12.41 -20.60 32.23
CA TYR A 67 12.73 -20.59 30.79
C TYR A 67 11.45 -20.39 29.97
N LEU A 68 11.25 -19.18 29.47
CA LEU A 68 10.13 -18.85 28.60
C LEU A 68 10.62 -18.64 27.17
N PRO A 69 9.80 -18.98 26.17
CA PRO A 69 10.11 -18.64 24.79
C PRO A 69 10.18 -17.11 24.61
N SER A 70 11.02 -16.67 23.71
CA SER A 70 11.12 -15.28 23.31
C SER A 70 10.25 -15.06 22.07
N ALA A 71 9.51 -13.96 22.03
CA ALA A 71 8.90 -13.54 20.79
C ALA A 71 10.01 -13.20 19.79
N VAL A 72 10.07 -13.92 18.70
CA VAL A 72 10.94 -13.60 17.57
C VAL A 72 10.14 -12.62 16.73
N LYS A 73 10.67 -11.41 16.51
CA LYS A 73 10.15 -10.54 15.46
C LYS A 73 10.46 -11.22 14.15
N GLU A 74 9.45 -11.78 13.50
CA GLU A 74 9.59 -12.09 12.10
C GLU A 74 9.88 -10.79 11.37
N THR A 75 10.94 -10.75 10.60
CA THR A 75 11.16 -9.69 9.63
C THR A 75 10.06 -9.84 8.58
N LEU A 76 9.44 -8.73 8.19
CA LEU A 76 8.53 -8.72 7.06
C LEU A 76 9.26 -9.31 5.84
N GLY A 77 8.73 -10.37 5.28
CA GLY A 77 9.36 -11.04 4.14
C GLY A 77 9.38 -10.18 2.88
N GLU A 78 8.87 -10.68 1.78
CA GLU A 78 8.83 -9.95 0.52
C GLU A 78 7.54 -9.16 0.36
N VAL A 79 7.65 -7.86 0.03
CA VAL A 79 6.53 -6.99 -0.35
C VAL A 79 6.65 -6.67 -1.84
N ILE A 80 5.55 -6.85 -2.56
CA ILE A 80 5.46 -6.47 -3.97
C ILE A 80 4.78 -5.10 -4.06
N VAL A 81 5.39 -4.22 -4.85
CA VAL A 81 4.83 -2.90 -5.17
C VAL A 81 4.68 -2.79 -6.67
N ALA A 82 3.45 -2.85 -7.15
CA ALA A 82 3.12 -2.80 -8.56
C ALA A 82 2.69 -1.38 -8.96
N VAL A 83 3.42 -0.76 -9.88
CA VAL A 83 3.24 0.62 -10.29
C VAL A 83 2.76 0.69 -11.72
N ASP A 84 1.63 1.36 -11.92
CA ASP A 84 1.06 1.66 -13.22
C ASP A 84 1.91 2.71 -13.94
N VAL A 85 2.43 2.34 -15.10
CA VAL A 85 3.19 3.23 -15.98
C VAL A 85 2.48 3.46 -17.31
N SER A 86 1.15 3.25 -17.34
CA SER A 86 0.34 3.51 -18.52
C SER A 86 0.34 5.00 -18.88
N GLY A 87 0.10 5.30 -20.16
CA GLY A 87 0.21 6.66 -20.68
C GLY A 87 -0.79 7.68 -20.13
N SER A 88 -1.89 7.21 -19.50
CA SER A 88 -2.95 8.07 -18.93
C SER A 88 -2.72 8.42 -17.45
N GLY A 89 -1.87 7.68 -16.75
CA GLY A 89 -1.83 7.67 -15.31
C GLY A 89 -0.45 7.49 -14.70
N ALA A 90 0.61 7.98 -15.35
CA ALA A 90 1.90 8.01 -14.68
C ALA A 90 1.71 8.67 -13.31
N VAL A 91 1.58 7.84 -12.28
CA VAL A 91 1.64 8.29 -10.88
C VAL A 91 2.88 9.16 -10.77
N SER A 92 2.78 10.32 -10.12
CA SER A 92 3.95 11.16 -9.91
C SER A 92 5.05 10.31 -9.31
N LEU A 93 6.11 10.05 -10.08
CA LEU A 93 7.19 9.16 -9.67
C LEU A 93 7.84 9.64 -8.37
N ASP A 94 7.89 10.96 -8.18
CA ASP A 94 8.44 11.57 -6.98
C ASP A 94 7.59 11.29 -5.74
N ALA A 95 6.27 11.44 -5.84
CA ALA A 95 5.36 11.13 -4.75
C ALA A 95 5.37 9.64 -4.42
N PHE A 96 5.29 8.78 -5.46
CA PHE A 96 5.39 7.32 -5.30
C PHE A 96 6.69 6.90 -4.61
N SER A 97 7.82 7.43 -5.07
CA SER A 97 9.13 7.03 -4.55
C SER A 97 9.37 7.49 -3.12
N SER A 98 8.88 8.68 -2.76
CA SER A 98 8.88 9.17 -1.38
C SER A 98 8.11 8.24 -0.46
N GLU A 99 6.92 7.80 -0.92
CA GLU A 99 6.07 6.94 -0.14
C GLU A 99 6.62 5.53 0.00
N LEU A 100 7.13 4.98 -1.08
CA LEU A 100 7.82 3.69 -1.03
C LEU A 100 8.99 3.72 -0.03
N GLN A 101 9.76 4.81 -0.02
CA GLN A 101 10.82 5.04 0.94
C GLN A 101 10.29 5.04 2.38
N HIS A 102 9.18 5.74 2.61
CA HIS A 102 8.55 5.83 3.92
C HIS A 102 8.05 4.47 4.42
N ILE A 103 7.36 3.71 3.56
CA ILE A 103 6.89 2.35 3.84
C ILE A 103 8.07 1.43 4.18
N CYS A 104 9.13 1.45 3.36
CA CYS A 104 10.32 0.64 3.58
C CYS A 104 11.01 0.95 4.89
N ASN A 105 11.16 2.22 5.24
CA ASN A 105 11.80 2.65 6.49
C ASN A 105 10.99 2.25 7.73
N ALA A 106 9.68 2.29 7.63
CA ALA A 106 8.81 1.99 8.75
C ALA A 106 8.59 0.49 8.98
N THR A 107 8.51 -0.31 7.91
CA THR A 107 8.23 -1.75 7.99
C THR A 107 9.49 -2.62 7.92
N ASN A 108 10.58 -2.06 7.39
CA ASN A 108 11.86 -2.73 7.20
C ASN A 108 11.72 -4.16 6.62
N PRO A 109 11.11 -4.30 5.43
CA PRO A 109 10.91 -5.60 4.81
C PRO A 109 12.27 -6.23 4.44
N GLU A 110 12.31 -7.56 4.35
CA GLU A 110 13.50 -8.27 3.91
C GLU A 110 13.79 -7.97 2.44
N ARG A 111 12.72 -7.92 1.64
CA ARG A 111 12.80 -7.62 0.20
C ARG A 111 11.62 -6.78 -0.26
N VAL A 112 11.89 -5.86 -1.17
CA VAL A 112 10.88 -5.09 -1.89
C VAL A 112 11.05 -5.32 -3.38
N ARG A 113 10.01 -5.84 -4.00
CA ARG A 113 9.95 -6.07 -5.44
C ARG A 113 9.06 -5.03 -6.09
N VAL A 114 9.65 -4.15 -6.88
CA VAL A 114 8.90 -3.15 -7.66
C VAL A 114 8.64 -3.71 -9.05
N LEU A 115 7.36 -3.80 -9.42
CA LEU A 115 6.89 -4.24 -10.73
C LEU A 115 6.34 -3.04 -11.49
N TRP A 116 6.93 -2.73 -12.63
CA TRP A 116 6.41 -1.75 -13.57
C TRP A 116 5.45 -2.45 -14.52
N TRP A 117 4.23 -1.96 -14.64
CA TRP A 117 3.22 -2.61 -15.47
C TRP A 117 2.38 -1.62 -16.29
N ASP A 118 1.93 -2.09 -17.43
CA ASP A 118 0.97 -1.43 -18.31
C ASP A 118 -0.06 -2.47 -18.81
N THR A 119 0.02 -2.96 -20.02
CA THR A 119 -0.74 -4.13 -20.51
C THR A 119 -0.10 -5.45 -20.10
N LYS A 120 1.15 -5.41 -19.66
CA LYS A 120 1.97 -6.50 -19.15
C LYS A 120 2.95 -5.97 -18.10
N VAL A 121 3.59 -6.85 -17.36
CA VAL A 121 4.74 -6.45 -16.53
C VAL A 121 5.91 -6.13 -17.47
N THR A 122 6.32 -4.86 -17.48
CA THR A 122 7.33 -4.29 -18.38
C THR A 122 8.71 -4.28 -17.78
N GLY A 123 8.79 -4.33 -16.46
CA GLY A 123 10.05 -4.35 -15.74
C GLY A 123 9.88 -4.76 -14.29
N GLU A 124 10.97 -5.25 -13.73
CA GLU A 124 11.09 -5.67 -12.34
C GLU A 124 12.37 -5.13 -11.74
N GLN A 125 12.28 -4.66 -10.51
CA GLN A 125 13.43 -4.26 -9.71
C GLN A 125 13.30 -4.84 -8.30
N LEU A 126 14.33 -5.54 -7.84
CA LEU A 126 14.39 -6.14 -6.52
C LEU A 126 15.35 -5.35 -5.63
N PHE A 127 14.86 -4.93 -4.47
CA PHE A 127 15.62 -4.22 -3.45
C PHE A 127 15.70 -5.06 -2.19
N THR A 128 16.88 -5.09 -1.56
CA THR A 128 17.14 -5.85 -0.32
C THR A 128 17.98 -5.01 0.63
N GLY A 129 17.66 -5.03 1.91
CA GLY A 129 18.44 -4.41 2.97
C GLY A 129 18.24 -2.90 3.11
N ASN A 130 19.22 -2.08 2.75
CA ASN A 130 19.10 -0.63 2.95
C ASN A 130 18.26 0.02 1.84
N TYR A 131 17.22 0.73 2.24
CA TYR A 131 16.25 1.39 1.36
C TYR A 131 16.48 2.91 1.22
N ASP A 132 17.52 3.50 1.86
CA ASP A 132 17.74 4.95 1.90
C ASP A 132 17.87 5.64 0.54
N SER A 133 18.23 4.89 -0.50
CA SER A 133 18.43 5.42 -1.85
C SER A 133 17.45 4.83 -2.88
N ILE A 134 16.36 4.20 -2.46
CA ILE A 134 15.42 3.55 -3.37
C ILE A 134 14.87 4.51 -4.42
N HIS A 135 14.57 5.75 -4.02
CA HIS A 135 14.12 6.83 -4.88
C HIS A 135 15.00 7.02 -6.13
N SER A 136 16.33 7.07 -5.94
CA SER A 136 17.26 7.30 -7.04
C SER A 136 17.51 6.08 -7.92
N MET A 137 17.11 4.90 -7.45
CA MET A 137 17.31 3.62 -8.15
C MET A 137 16.12 3.20 -8.99
N LEU A 138 14.95 3.79 -8.79
CA LEU A 138 13.76 3.46 -9.53
C LEU A 138 13.90 3.84 -11.02
N LYS A 139 13.59 2.88 -11.88
CA LYS A 139 13.66 3.05 -13.35
C LYS A 139 12.35 2.58 -13.97
N PRO A 140 11.36 3.47 -14.10
CA PRO A 140 10.09 3.12 -14.72
C PRO A 140 10.29 2.73 -16.19
N ILE A 141 9.65 1.64 -16.58
CA ILE A 141 9.68 1.11 -17.95
C ILE A 141 8.24 0.82 -18.35
N GLY A 142 7.71 1.50 -19.37
CA GLY A 142 6.37 1.28 -19.88
C GLY A 142 5.85 2.47 -20.66
N GLY A 143 4.54 2.57 -20.80
CA GLY A 143 3.84 3.66 -21.52
C GLY A 143 2.73 3.16 -22.43
N GLY A 144 2.27 1.93 -22.26
CA GLY A 144 1.17 1.32 -22.99
C GLY A 144 -0.22 1.62 -22.44
N GLY A 145 -1.15 0.71 -22.68
CA GLY A 145 -2.49 0.73 -22.06
C GLY A 145 -2.47 0.17 -20.62
N THR A 146 -3.64 -0.05 -20.02
CA THR A 146 -3.76 -0.48 -18.63
C THR A 146 -4.48 -1.81 -18.53
N ASN A 147 -3.80 -2.87 -18.06
CA ASN A 147 -4.38 -4.18 -17.81
C ASN A 147 -3.80 -4.82 -16.53
N PRO A 148 -4.45 -4.64 -15.38
CA PRO A 148 -3.96 -5.17 -14.11
C PRO A 148 -3.94 -6.70 -14.00
N ASP A 149 -4.68 -7.43 -14.85
CA ASP A 149 -4.65 -8.91 -14.89
C ASP A 149 -3.25 -9.48 -15.14
N CYS A 150 -2.33 -8.66 -15.66
CA CYS A 150 -0.96 -9.09 -15.92
C CYS A 150 -0.17 -9.38 -14.64
N ILE A 151 -0.50 -8.70 -13.52
CA ILE A 151 0.24 -8.84 -12.27
C ILE A 151 0.08 -10.25 -11.70
N PRO A 152 -1.13 -10.76 -11.36
CA PRO A 152 -1.26 -12.12 -10.81
C PRO A 152 -0.79 -13.21 -11.79
N LYS A 153 -0.94 -13.00 -13.10
CA LYS A 153 -0.41 -13.93 -14.11
C LYS A 153 1.11 -14.00 -14.09
N TYR A 154 1.77 -12.85 -13.97
CA TYR A 154 3.22 -12.76 -13.87
C TYR A 154 3.74 -13.44 -12.60
N LEU A 155 3.13 -13.13 -11.44
CA LEU A 155 3.51 -13.72 -10.17
C LEU A 155 3.39 -15.26 -10.19
N SER A 156 2.32 -15.77 -10.79
CA SER A 156 2.10 -17.21 -10.96
C SER A 156 3.12 -17.85 -11.91
N ALA A 157 3.43 -17.20 -13.03
CA ALA A 157 4.38 -17.72 -14.03
C ALA A 157 5.82 -17.79 -13.48
N GLU A 158 6.23 -16.78 -12.72
CA GLU A 158 7.55 -16.69 -12.10
C GLU A 158 7.64 -17.39 -10.73
N ASN A 159 6.54 -18.00 -10.24
CA ASN A 159 6.45 -18.60 -8.91
C ASN A 159 6.87 -17.65 -7.79
N ILE A 160 6.49 -16.38 -7.89
CA ILE A 160 6.79 -15.35 -6.90
C ILE A 160 5.76 -15.44 -5.78
N THR A 161 6.24 -15.55 -4.54
CA THR A 161 5.43 -15.49 -3.33
C THR A 161 5.81 -14.25 -2.53
N ALA A 162 4.81 -13.58 -1.98
CA ALA A 162 5.02 -12.40 -1.15
C ALA A 162 3.98 -12.35 -0.03
N GLU A 163 4.23 -11.53 0.96
CA GLU A 163 3.30 -11.34 2.07
C GLU A 163 2.22 -10.32 1.75
N ALA A 164 2.53 -9.33 0.93
CA ALA A 164 1.59 -8.29 0.52
C ALA A 164 1.87 -7.79 -0.89
N ILE A 165 0.81 -7.32 -1.57
CA ILE A 165 0.89 -6.59 -2.83
C ILE A 165 0.29 -5.20 -2.62
N ILE A 166 1.03 -4.16 -2.99
CA ILE A 166 0.55 -2.79 -3.04
C ILE A 166 0.48 -2.37 -4.50
N VAL A 167 -0.69 -1.99 -4.99
CA VAL A 167 -0.91 -1.59 -6.39
C VAL A 167 -1.16 -0.10 -6.46
N PHE A 168 -0.31 0.62 -7.18
CA PHE A 168 -0.48 2.03 -7.48
C PHE A 168 -1.00 2.19 -8.91
N THR A 169 -2.14 2.87 -9.07
CA THR A 169 -2.77 3.10 -10.38
C THR A 169 -3.65 4.33 -10.34
N ASP A 170 -3.98 4.91 -11.49
CA ASP A 170 -5.03 5.93 -11.60
C ASP A 170 -6.45 5.32 -11.62
N GLY A 171 -6.54 4.00 -11.69
CA GLY A 171 -7.81 3.27 -11.73
C GLY A 171 -8.53 3.33 -13.07
N HIS A 172 -7.89 3.89 -14.12
CA HIS A 172 -8.50 4.06 -15.44
C HIS A 172 -8.41 2.79 -16.29
N PHE A 173 -9.25 1.82 -15.97
CA PHE A 173 -9.41 0.60 -16.78
C PHE A 173 -10.90 0.26 -17.00
N SER A 174 -11.17 -0.46 -18.08
CA SER A 174 -12.54 -0.62 -18.62
C SER A 174 -13.38 -1.71 -17.96
N LYS A 175 -12.75 -2.61 -17.20
CA LYS A 175 -13.42 -3.74 -16.54
C LYS A 175 -12.71 -4.10 -15.24
N THR A 176 -13.44 -4.74 -14.32
CA THR A 176 -12.84 -5.32 -13.11
C THR A 176 -11.83 -6.40 -13.49
N PRO A 177 -10.59 -6.33 -13.03
CA PRO A 177 -9.55 -7.31 -13.33
C PRO A 177 -9.85 -8.68 -12.69
N GLU A 178 -9.34 -9.72 -13.32
CA GLU A 178 -9.33 -11.07 -12.77
C GLU A 178 -8.17 -11.19 -11.77
N TRP A 179 -8.43 -10.81 -10.51
CA TRP A 179 -7.42 -10.78 -9.46
C TRP A 179 -7.26 -12.13 -8.77
N ASN A 180 -6.72 -13.08 -9.51
CA ASN A 180 -6.55 -14.48 -9.05
C ASN A 180 -5.25 -14.65 -8.25
N THR A 181 -5.17 -14.06 -7.07
CA THR A 181 -4.06 -14.25 -6.12
C THR A 181 -4.60 -14.41 -4.71
N SER A 182 -3.94 -15.23 -3.90
CA SER A 182 -4.22 -15.36 -2.47
C SER A 182 -3.44 -14.36 -1.61
N ILE A 183 -2.54 -13.60 -2.23
CA ILE A 183 -1.72 -12.61 -1.53
C ILE A 183 -2.59 -11.40 -1.19
N PRO A 184 -2.63 -10.97 0.08
CA PRO A 184 -3.35 -9.76 0.48
C PRO A 184 -2.93 -8.56 -0.35
N SER A 185 -3.92 -7.80 -0.85
CA SER A 185 -3.65 -6.72 -1.81
C SER A 185 -4.29 -5.41 -1.37
N LEU A 186 -3.50 -4.33 -1.41
CA LEU A 186 -3.93 -2.96 -1.20
C LEU A 186 -3.83 -2.19 -2.51
N TRP A 187 -4.93 -1.54 -2.89
CA TRP A 187 -4.98 -0.69 -4.08
C TRP A 187 -4.98 0.78 -3.68
N ILE A 188 -4.01 1.51 -4.17
CA ILE A 188 -3.88 2.96 -3.99
C ILE A 188 -4.21 3.60 -5.32
N THR A 189 -5.31 4.35 -5.38
CA THR A 189 -5.82 4.97 -6.59
C THR A 189 -5.79 6.47 -6.50
N THR A 190 -5.47 7.14 -7.61
CA THR A 190 -5.45 8.61 -7.66
C THR A 190 -6.73 9.22 -8.24
N ARG A 191 -7.51 8.46 -9.02
CA ARG A 191 -8.69 8.98 -9.73
C ARG A 191 -9.95 8.14 -9.54
N GLU A 192 -9.96 6.90 -10.01
CA GLU A 192 -11.15 6.06 -10.10
C GLU A 192 -11.02 4.77 -9.30
N GLU A 193 -12.11 4.36 -8.64
CA GLU A 193 -12.18 3.12 -7.85
C GLU A 193 -13.19 2.12 -8.43
N LYS A 194 -13.87 2.47 -9.51
CA LYS A 194 -15.06 1.77 -10.01
C LYS A 194 -14.83 0.29 -10.34
N TYR A 195 -13.67 -0.06 -10.82
CA TYR A 195 -13.37 -1.41 -11.32
C TYR A 195 -12.39 -2.19 -10.45
N ILE A 196 -12.09 -1.74 -9.24
CA ILE A 196 -11.20 -2.47 -8.33
C ILE A 196 -11.87 -3.73 -7.81
N PRO A 197 -11.15 -4.84 -7.64
CA PRO A 197 -11.69 -6.07 -7.09
C PRO A 197 -12.26 -5.86 -5.67
N LYS A 198 -13.44 -6.43 -5.40
CA LYS A 198 -14.16 -6.21 -4.13
C LYS A 198 -13.47 -6.80 -2.91
N ASP A 199 -12.63 -7.80 -3.11
CA ASP A 199 -11.92 -8.51 -2.04
C ASP A 199 -10.61 -7.84 -1.63
N CYS A 200 -10.27 -6.71 -2.28
CA CYS A 200 -9.07 -5.94 -1.99
C CYS A 200 -9.38 -4.71 -1.14
N LYS A 201 -8.44 -4.32 -0.29
CA LYS A 201 -8.51 -2.99 0.34
C LYS A 201 -8.21 -1.92 -0.71
N VAL A 202 -8.94 -0.80 -0.63
CA VAL A 202 -8.78 0.33 -1.56
C VAL A 202 -8.61 1.61 -0.77
N VAL A 203 -7.70 2.44 -1.21
CA VAL A 203 -7.48 3.78 -0.65
C VAL A 203 -7.32 4.76 -1.80
N LYS A 204 -7.99 5.89 -1.71
CA LYS A 204 -7.79 6.98 -2.64
C LYS A 204 -6.70 7.90 -2.12
N ALA A 205 -5.69 8.13 -2.94
CA ALA A 205 -4.60 9.05 -2.66
C ALA A 205 -4.82 10.35 -3.45
N ASP A 206 -4.72 11.47 -2.77
CA ASP A 206 -4.68 12.80 -3.40
C ASP A 206 -3.19 13.15 -3.66
N ILE A 207 -2.67 12.67 -4.81
CA ILE A 207 -1.27 12.86 -5.23
C ILE A 207 -1.20 13.78 -6.44
#